data_0538f1c04826eb55e82038c71cf521c4
#
_entry.id   0538f1c04826eb55e82038c71cf521c4
#
_cell.length_a   1.000
_cell.length_b   1.000
_cell.length_c   1.000
_cell.angle_alpha   90.00
_cell.angle_beta   90.00
_cell.angle_gamma   90.00
#
_symmetry.space_group_name_H-M   'P 1'
#
loop_
_entity.id
_entity.type
_entity.pdbx_description
1 polymer ?
#
loop_
_entity_poly.entity_id
_entity_poly.type
_entity_poly.pdbx_seq_one_letter_code
_entity_poly.pdbx_strand_id
1 'polypeptide(L)'
;MEQEQKLLIEENIIKMLKTVYDPELPVDVYSLGLIYKIDLGDDGHVDIDMTLTAPNCPIADFIFEDVRQKVESVDGVTSATVNLVFEPEWDPRMMTDEAKLELGMM
;
A
#
# COMPACT_ATOMS: atom_id res chain seq x y z
N MET A 1 -20.86 -9.69 0.34
CA MET A 1 -20.11 -9.23 1.54
C MET A 1 -20.81 -8.02 2.12
N GLU A 2 -21.07 -8.03 3.41
CA GLU A 2 -21.73 -6.91 4.07
C GLU A 2 -20.81 -5.69 4.14
N GLN A 3 -21.42 -4.50 4.19
CA GLN A 3 -20.70 -3.23 4.22
C GLN A 3 -19.77 -3.13 5.43
N GLU A 4 -20.26 -3.53 6.60
CA GLU A 4 -19.45 -3.50 7.83
C GLU A 4 -18.25 -4.45 7.75
N GLN A 5 -18.44 -5.63 7.19
CA GLN A 5 -17.39 -6.60 6.97
C GLN A 5 -16.35 -6.05 5.99
N LYS A 6 -16.80 -5.43 4.92
CA LYS A 6 -15.93 -4.79 3.93
C LYS A 6 -15.06 -3.71 4.57
N LEU A 7 -15.65 -2.85 5.37
CA LEU A 7 -14.93 -1.77 6.07
C LEU A 7 -13.87 -2.35 7.00
N LEU A 8 -14.22 -3.40 7.74
CA LEU A 8 -13.27 -4.03 8.66
C LEU A 8 -12.09 -4.63 7.91
N ILE A 9 -12.35 -5.31 6.79
CA ILE A 9 -11.30 -5.89 5.96
C ILE A 9 -10.40 -4.79 5.39
N GLU A 10 -10.98 -3.71 4.89
CA GLU A 10 -10.23 -2.57 4.36
C GLU A 10 -9.31 -1.95 5.44
N GLU A 11 -9.82 -1.78 6.65
CA GLU A 11 -9.02 -1.28 7.78
C GLU A 11 -7.84 -2.19 8.09
N ASN A 12 -8.06 -3.50 8.06
CA ASN A 12 -7.02 -4.48 8.32
C ASN A 12 -5.99 -4.50 7.19
N ILE A 13 -6.42 -4.30 5.95
CA ILE A 13 -5.51 -4.16 4.80
C ILE A 13 -4.58 -2.94 5.02
N ILE A 14 -5.14 -1.81 5.41
CA ILE A 14 -4.36 -0.60 5.69
C ILE A 14 -3.35 -0.85 6.81
N LYS A 15 -3.77 -1.53 7.88
CA LYS A 15 -2.85 -1.88 8.97
C LYS A 15 -1.69 -2.74 8.50
N MET A 16 -1.95 -3.69 7.61
CA MET A 16 -0.89 -4.53 7.07
C MET A 16 0.04 -3.75 6.14
N LEU A 17 -0.50 -2.84 5.34
CA LEU A 17 0.31 -1.98 4.47
C LEU A 17 1.26 -1.09 5.28
N LYS A 18 0.84 -0.69 6.47
CA LYS A 18 1.70 0.10 7.37
C LYS A 18 2.84 -0.71 7.98
N THR A 19 2.91 -2.02 7.74
CA THR A 19 4.04 -2.86 8.15
C THR A 19 5.05 -3.09 7.04
N VAL A 20 4.76 -2.65 5.82
CA VAL A 20 5.67 -2.78 4.68
C VAL A 20 6.47 -1.49 4.53
N TYR A 21 7.76 -1.56 4.74
CA TYR A 21 8.64 -0.39 4.70
C TYR A 21 9.37 -0.29 3.38
N ASP A 22 9.53 0.94 2.89
CA ASP A 22 10.40 1.21 1.76
C ASP A 22 11.84 0.96 2.22
N PRO A 23 12.65 0.23 1.45
CA PRO A 23 14.02 -0.09 1.88
C PRO A 23 14.96 1.11 1.91
N GLU A 24 14.61 2.18 1.23
CA GLU A 24 15.43 3.40 1.18
C GLU A 24 15.00 4.45 2.20
N LEU A 25 13.75 4.41 2.65
CA LEU A 25 13.19 5.39 3.57
C LEU A 25 12.63 4.68 4.80
N PRO A 26 12.86 5.21 6.01
CA PRO A 26 12.38 4.56 7.24
C PRO A 26 10.88 4.82 7.50
N VAL A 27 10.05 4.71 6.46
CA VAL A 27 8.61 4.94 6.52
C VAL A 27 7.91 3.87 5.69
N ASP A 28 6.73 3.46 6.15
CA ASP A 28 5.94 2.45 5.45
C ASP A 28 5.35 2.99 4.14
N VAL A 29 5.05 2.07 3.23
CA VAL A 29 4.55 2.42 1.88
C VAL A 29 3.23 3.17 1.91
N TYR A 30 2.36 2.90 2.88
CA TYR A 30 1.08 3.59 3.00
C TYR A 30 1.27 5.06 3.39
N SER A 31 2.09 5.31 4.40
CA SER A 31 2.35 6.67 4.89
C SER A 31 3.15 7.50 3.89
N LEU A 32 3.97 6.86 3.06
CA LEU A 32 4.67 7.54 1.97
C LEU A 32 3.74 8.00 0.85
N GLY A 33 2.50 7.51 0.82
CA GLY A 33 1.58 7.85 -0.26
C GLY A 33 1.80 7.05 -1.52
N LEU A 34 2.40 5.87 -1.41
CA LEU A 34 2.66 5.01 -2.57
C LEU A 34 1.44 4.18 -2.98
N ILE A 35 0.46 4.05 -2.10
CA ILE A 35 -0.76 3.29 -2.37
C ILE A 35 -1.83 4.25 -2.89
N TYR A 36 -2.16 4.12 -4.17
CA TYR A 36 -3.11 5.04 -4.81
C TYR A 36 -4.54 4.53 -4.77
N LYS A 37 -4.74 3.21 -4.73
CA LYS A 37 -6.08 2.63 -4.76
C LYS A 37 -6.08 1.28 -4.06
N ILE A 38 -7.12 1.04 -3.28
CA ILE A 38 -7.41 -0.27 -2.69
C ILE A 38 -8.85 -0.59 -3.06
N ASP A 39 -9.04 -1.63 -3.87
CA ASP A 39 -10.38 -2.03 -4.32
C ASP A 39 -10.67 -3.45 -3.83
N LEU A 40 -11.59 -3.57 -2.90
CA LEU A 40 -12.01 -4.86 -2.34
C LEU A 40 -13.30 -5.31 -3.02
N GLY A 41 -13.21 -6.43 -3.74
CA GLY A 41 -14.36 -7.06 -4.38
C GLY A 41 -15.19 -7.88 -3.40
N ASP A 42 -16.42 -8.18 -3.79
CA ASP A 42 -17.34 -8.97 -2.96
C ASP A 42 -16.88 -10.41 -2.78
N ASP A 43 -16.03 -10.90 -3.65
CA ASP A 43 -15.43 -12.24 -3.58
C ASP A 43 -14.19 -12.29 -2.68
N GLY A 44 -13.77 -11.15 -2.13
CA GLY A 44 -12.58 -11.06 -1.30
C GLY A 44 -11.30 -10.79 -2.07
N HIS A 45 -11.37 -10.61 -3.39
CA HIS A 45 -10.20 -10.22 -4.17
C HIS A 45 -9.89 -8.74 -3.96
N VAL A 46 -8.62 -8.40 -3.80
CA VAL A 46 -8.17 -7.02 -3.59
C VAL A 46 -7.27 -6.61 -4.75
N ASP A 47 -7.61 -5.50 -5.39
CA ASP A 47 -6.76 -4.85 -6.38
C ASP A 47 -6.13 -3.62 -5.75
N ILE A 48 -4.81 -3.53 -5.81
CA ILE A 48 -4.06 -2.40 -5.26
C ILE A 48 -3.27 -1.74 -6.38
N ASP A 49 -3.48 -0.44 -6.54
CA ASP A 49 -2.64 0.38 -7.42
C ASP A 49 -1.61 1.08 -6.55
N MET A 50 -0.34 0.86 -6.83
CA MET A 50 0.74 1.52 -6.10
C MET A 50 1.83 1.99 -7.04
N THR A 51 2.61 2.94 -6.56
CA THR A 51 3.74 3.48 -7.29
C THR A 51 5.02 3.35 -6.46
N LEU A 52 6.13 3.85 -6.99
CA LEU A 52 7.43 3.84 -6.34
C LEU A 52 7.95 5.26 -6.21
N THR A 53 8.86 5.48 -5.25
CA THR A 53 9.51 6.78 -5.09
C THR A 53 10.51 7.05 -6.21
N ALA A 54 10.99 5.99 -6.87
CA ALA A 54 11.89 6.08 -8.02
C ALA A 54 11.46 5.08 -9.08
N PRO A 55 11.37 5.47 -10.37
CA PRO A 55 10.82 4.61 -11.43
C PRO A 55 11.69 3.38 -11.75
N ASN A 56 12.96 3.38 -11.38
CA ASN A 56 13.89 2.30 -11.68
C ASN A 56 14.42 1.60 -10.42
N CYS A 57 13.56 1.40 -9.44
CA CYS A 57 13.96 0.71 -8.20
C CYS A 57 14.19 -0.78 -8.50
N PRO A 58 15.42 -1.31 -8.34
CA PRO A 58 15.69 -2.72 -8.65
C PRO A 58 15.05 -3.71 -7.68
N ILE A 59 14.50 -3.22 -6.58
CA ILE A 59 13.84 -4.03 -5.55
C ILE A 59 12.31 -3.88 -5.60
N ALA A 60 11.79 -3.27 -6.68
CA ALA A 60 10.35 -3.07 -6.86
C ALA A 60 9.57 -4.38 -6.74
N ASP A 61 10.04 -5.44 -7.37
CA ASP A 61 9.39 -6.74 -7.34
C ASP A 61 9.29 -7.27 -5.91
N PHE A 62 10.30 -7.01 -5.10
CA PHE A 62 10.36 -7.41 -3.71
C PHE A 62 9.28 -6.71 -2.89
N ILE A 63 9.15 -5.40 -3.08
CA ILE A 63 8.13 -4.59 -2.38
C ILE A 63 6.73 -5.05 -2.79
N PHE A 64 6.50 -5.26 -4.08
CA PHE A 64 5.20 -5.69 -4.60
C PHE A 64 4.81 -7.05 -4.04
N GLU A 65 5.74 -7.99 -4.01
CA GLU A 65 5.49 -9.32 -3.47
C GLU A 65 5.19 -9.25 -1.97
N ASP A 66 5.93 -8.42 -1.23
CA ASP A 66 5.70 -8.24 0.19
C ASP A 66 4.30 -7.63 0.45
N VAL A 67 3.93 -6.60 -0.32
CA VAL A 67 2.59 -6.00 -0.24
C VAL A 67 1.52 -7.05 -0.52
N ARG A 68 1.68 -7.81 -1.59
CA ARG A 68 0.71 -8.85 -1.98
C ARG A 68 0.54 -9.87 -0.86
N GLN A 69 1.63 -10.39 -0.32
CA GLN A 69 1.60 -11.39 0.74
C GLN A 69 0.95 -10.85 2.01
N LYS A 70 1.29 -9.64 2.40
CA LYS A 70 0.72 -9.01 3.59
C LYS A 70 -0.79 -8.82 3.44
N VAL A 71 -1.23 -8.35 2.27
CA VAL A 71 -2.66 -8.13 2.02
C VAL A 71 -3.39 -9.48 1.99
N GLU A 72 -2.83 -10.50 1.37
CA GLU A 72 -3.44 -11.83 1.33
C GLU A 72 -3.53 -12.49 2.70
N SER A 73 -2.72 -12.06 3.65
CA SER A 73 -2.77 -12.59 5.02
C SER A 73 -3.95 -12.05 5.84
N VAL A 74 -4.64 -11.05 5.34
CA VAL A 74 -5.79 -10.45 6.03
C VAL A 74 -6.99 -11.39 5.93
N ASP A 75 -7.65 -11.65 7.07
CA ASP A 75 -8.85 -12.47 7.10
C ASP A 75 -9.94 -11.85 6.23
N GLY A 76 -10.51 -12.66 5.36
CA GLY A 76 -11.54 -12.22 4.40
C GLY A 76 -11.00 -11.90 3.02
N VAL A 77 -9.68 -11.79 2.87
CA VAL A 77 -9.04 -11.61 1.56
C VAL A 77 -8.74 -12.99 0.97
N THR A 78 -9.23 -13.23 -0.24
CA THR A 78 -9.02 -14.50 -0.95
C THR A 78 -7.82 -14.46 -1.88
N SER A 79 -7.53 -13.28 -2.42
CA SER A 79 -6.38 -13.06 -3.31
C SER A 79 -6.11 -11.58 -3.43
N ALA A 80 -4.92 -11.21 -3.88
CA ALA A 80 -4.54 -9.82 -4.09
C ALA A 80 -3.72 -9.67 -5.36
N THR A 81 -3.95 -8.57 -6.07
CA THR A 81 -3.18 -8.15 -7.23
C THR A 81 -2.61 -6.76 -6.96
N VAL A 82 -1.33 -6.58 -7.18
CA VAL A 82 -0.67 -5.28 -7.03
C VAL A 82 -0.26 -4.79 -8.41
N ASN A 83 -0.77 -3.63 -8.79
CA ASN A 83 -0.52 -3.02 -10.10
C ASN A 83 0.41 -1.83 -9.94
N LEU A 84 1.49 -1.80 -10.71
CA LEU A 84 2.40 -0.66 -10.75
C LEU A 84 1.81 0.43 -11.64
N VAL A 85 1.63 1.62 -11.09
CA VAL A 85 1.12 2.77 -11.82
C VAL A 85 2.09 3.95 -11.64
N PHE A 86 2.24 4.78 -12.68
CA PHE A 86 3.12 5.94 -12.67
C PHE A 86 2.37 7.26 -12.80
N GLU A 87 1.06 7.22 -12.88
CA GLU A 87 0.23 8.42 -12.94
C GLU A 87 -0.80 8.42 -11.83
N PRO A 88 -0.87 9.49 -11.03
CA PRO A 88 0.06 10.62 -11.04
C PRO A 88 1.45 10.21 -10.56
N GLU A 89 2.47 10.95 -11.01
CA GLU A 89 3.84 10.73 -10.54
C GLU A 89 3.91 10.99 -9.03
N TRP A 90 4.63 10.12 -8.30
CA TRP A 90 4.77 10.30 -6.86
C TRP A 90 5.51 11.59 -6.52
N ASP A 91 4.99 12.30 -5.52
CA ASP A 91 5.54 13.56 -5.04
C ASP A 91 5.60 13.50 -3.51
N PRO A 92 6.66 14.02 -2.87
CA PRO A 92 6.77 14.05 -1.40
C PRO A 92 5.57 14.69 -0.70
N ARG A 93 4.82 15.55 -1.37
CA ARG A 93 3.61 16.15 -0.81
C ARG A 93 2.49 15.14 -0.61
N MET A 94 2.59 13.96 -1.21
CA MET A 94 1.61 12.87 -1.05
C MET A 94 1.77 12.13 0.27
N MET A 95 2.88 12.33 0.96
CA MET A 95 3.13 11.72 2.26
C MET A 95 2.15 12.24 3.31
N THR A 96 1.84 11.37 4.29
CA THR A 96 1.10 11.82 5.47
C THR A 96 1.97 12.78 6.30
N ASP A 97 1.34 13.58 7.15
CA ASP A 97 2.08 14.48 8.05
C ASP A 97 3.02 13.69 8.95
N GLU A 98 2.58 12.52 9.41
CA GLU A 98 3.38 11.61 10.22
C GLU A 98 4.67 11.20 9.50
N ALA A 99 4.55 10.84 8.22
CA ALA A 99 5.71 10.46 7.41
C ALA A 99 6.66 11.64 7.21
N LYS A 100 6.12 12.83 6.96
CA LYS A 100 6.94 14.04 6.80
C LYS A 100 7.73 14.35 8.07
N LEU A 101 7.10 14.20 9.23
CA LEU A 101 7.78 14.38 10.52
C LEU A 101 8.89 13.37 10.71
N GLU A 102 8.63 12.10 10.40
CA GLU A 102 9.59 11.01 10.52
C GLU A 102 10.85 11.28 9.68
N LEU A 103 10.66 11.86 8.50
CA LEU A 103 11.76 12.17 7.59
C LEU A 103 12.35 13.57 7.80
N GLY A 104 11.85 14.33 8.77
CA GLY A 104 12.34 15.67 9.06
C GLY A 104 11.95 16.71 8.01
N MET A 105 10.85 16.51 7.30
CA MET A 105 10.38 17.40 6.24
C MET A 105 9.39 18.46 6.72
N MET A 106 9.07 18.44 8.00
CA MET A 106 8.18 19.43 8.62
C MET A 106 8.90 20.16 9.73
#